data_842b12b74332933d43825bf523e8f8e4
#
_entry.id   842b12b74332933d43825bf523e8f8e4
#
_cell.length_a   1.000
_cell.length_b   1.000
_cell.length_c   1.000
_cell.angle_alpha   90.00
_cell.angle_beta   90.00
_cell.angle_gamma   90.00
#
_symmetry.space_group_name_H-M   'P 1'
#
loop_
_entity.id
_entity.type
_entity.pdbx_description
1 polymer ?
#
loop_
_entity_poly.entity_id
_entity_poly.type
_entity_poly.pdbx_seq_one_letter_code
_entity_poly.pdbx_strand_id
1 'polypeptide(L)'
;MKNIAVIIANGTEEIECLTPVDVLRRTGANVHLISVSGEYPTCSHGVTIKADKLASEVDFSIYNAIVVPGGMPGATNISQDEKVVNGLKAFAKQGKLIASICASPAVVLAKHNLIGNKKATCYPAQEHQ
;
A
#
# COMPACT_ATOMS: atom_id res chain seq x y z
N MET A 1 7.56 -19.83 -1.20
CA MET A 1 6.36 -19.05 -0.86
C MET A 1 6.66 -17.57 -0.98
N LYS A 2 5.82 -16.83 -1.69
CA LYS A 2 6.00 -15.38 -1.82
C LYS A 2 5.44 -14.65 -0.61
N ASN A 3 6.16 -13.62 -0.16
CA ASN A 3 5.74 -12.74 0.93
C ASN A 3 5.26 -11.41 0.33
N ILE A 4 4.04 -11.04 0.65
CA ILE A 4 3.41 -9.84 0.10
C ILE A 4 2.94 -8.94 1.23
N ALA A 5 3.32 -7.66 1.16
CA ALA A 5 2.86 -6.63 2.09
C ALA A 5 1.73 -5.84 1.44
N VAL A 6 0.59 -5.77 2.09
CA VAL A 6 -0.52 -4.88 1.71
C VAL A 6 -0.62 -3.80 2.77
N ILE A 7 -0.51 -2.54 2.37
CA ILE A 7 -0.45 -1.42 3.30
C ILE A 7 -1.88 -0.95 3.61
N ILE A 8 -2.15 -0.61 4.86
CA ILE A 8 -3.43 -0.06 5.29
C ILE A 8 -3.21 1.14 6.21
N ALA A 9 -4.10 2.12 6.12
CA ALA A 9 -4.11 3.32 6.95
C ALA A 9 -5.55 3.70 7.26
N ASN A 10 -5.72 4.60 8.22
CA ASN A 10 -7.02 5.25 8.40
C ASN A 10 -7.42 5.93 7.08
N GLY A 11 -8.64 5.65 6.61
CA GLY A 11 -9.15 6.19 5.35
C GLY A 11 -8.81 5.37 4.12
N THR A 12 -8.17 4.21 4.25
CA THR A 12 -7.95 3.27 3.14
C THR A 12 -9.29 2.74 2.64
N GLU A 13 -9.43 2.59 1.31
CA GLU A 13 -10.65 2.02 0.72
C GLU A 13 -10.67 0.50 0.93
N GLU A 14 -11.75 0.01 1.51
CA GLU A 14 -11.88 -1.38 1.96
C GLU A 14 -11.71 -2.40 0.85
N ILE A 15 -12.40 -2.20 -0.27
CA ILE A 15 -12.37 -3.15 -1.39
C ILE A 15 -10.96 -3.24 -1.97
N GLU A 16 -10.31 -2.09 -2.14
CA GLU A 16 -8.98 -2.03 -2.75
C GLU A 16 -7.90 -2.64 -1.87
N CYS A 17 -8.11 -2.65 -0.57
CA CYS A 17 -7.20 -3.24 0.40
C CYS A 17 -7.47 -4.73 0.59
N LEU A 18 -8.72 -5.10 0.87
CA LEU A 18 -9.07 -6.47 1.25
C LEU A 18 -9.15 -7.43 0.07
N THR A 19 -9.53 -6.96 -1.12
CA THR A 19 -9.56 -7.84 -2.30
C THR A 19 -8.19 -8.42 -2.61
N PRO A 20 -7.09 -7.64 -2.68
CA PRO A 20 -5.77 -8.24 -2.85
C PRO A 20 -5.38 -9.20 -1.73
N VAL A 21 -5.70 -8.86 -0.47
CA VAL A 21 -5.40 -9.75 0.66
C VAL A 21 -6.09 -11.10 0.49
N ASP A 22 -7.39 -11.08 0.22
CA ASP A 22 -8.19 -12.30 0.06
C ASP A 22 -7.71 -13.13 -1.13
N VAL A 23 -7.64 -12.50 -2.31
CA VAL A 23 -7.31 -13.21 -3.55
C VAL A 23 -5.88 -13.77 -3.48
N LEU A 24 -4.92 -13.01 -2.99
CA LEU A 24 -3.53 -13.46 -2.92
C LEU A 24 -3.34 -14.57 -1.89
N ARG A 25 -4.06 -14.53 -0.77
CA ARG A 25 -4.02 -15.61 0.21
C ARG A 25 -4.56 -16.92 -0.37
N ARG A 26 -5.54 -16.85 -1.25
CA ARG A 26 -6.08 -18.04 -1.95
C ARG A 26 -5.05 -18.70 -2.87
N THR A 27 -4.03 -17.99 -3.32
CA THR A 27 -2.95 -18.55 -4.14
C THR A 27 -1.88 -19.28 -3.32
N GLY A 28 -1.95 -19.21 -1.99
CA GLY A 28 -0.93 -19.77 -1.11
C GLY A 28 0.18 -18.78 -0.74
N ALA A 29 0.12 -17.53 -1.21
CA ALA A 29 1.08 -16.51 -0.83
C ALA A 29 0.94 -16.15 0.64
N ASN A 30 2.05 -15.74 1.27
CA ASN A 30 2.06 -15.25 2.65
C ASN A 30 1.81 -13.74 2.60
N VAL A 31 0.57 -13.33 2.89
CA VAL A 31 0.14 -11.93 2.78
C VAL A 31 -0.06 -11.34 4.16
N HIS A 32 0.63 -10.23 4.43
CA HIS A 32 0.47 -9.48 5.67
C HIS A 32 -0.17 -8.13 5.41
N LEU A 33 -1.18 -7.81 6.20
CA LEU A 33 -1.81 -6.50 6.23
C LEU A 33 -1.04 -5.62 7.21
N ILE A 34 -0.34 -4.60 6.69
CA ILE A 34 0.60 -3.79 7.45
C ILE A 34 0.06 -2.38 7.61
N SER A 35 -0.14 -1.95 8.85
CA SER A 35 -0.79 -0.67 9.16
C SER A 35 0.22 0.42 9.48
N VAL A 36 -0.06 1.63 8.96
CA VAL A 36 0.61 2.87 9.36
C VAL A 36 -0.20 3.67 10.38
N SER A 37 -1.38 3.17 10.78
CA SER A 37 -2.34 3.87 11.63
C SER A 37 -2.72 3.10 12.89
N GLY A 38 -1.79 2.32 13.44
CA GLY A 38 -2.05 1.51 14.62
C GLY A 38 -2.66 0.14 14.29
N GLU A 39 -2.99 -0.62 15.32
CA GLU A 39 -3.43 -2.02 15.18
C GLU A 39 -4.80 -2.17 14.54
N TYR A 40 -5.69 -1.16 14.72
CA TYR A 40 -7.08 -1.21 14.26
C TYR A 40 -7.42 0.00 13.39
N PRO A 41 -6.88 0.11 12.17
CA PRO A 41 -7.24 1.21 11.29
C PRO A 41 -8.71 1.13 10.88
N THR A 42 -9.34 2.31 10.74
CA THR A 42 -10.70 2.44 10.24
C THR A 42 -10.65 2.93 8.80
N CYS A 43 -11.23 2.16 7.90
CA CYS A 43 -11.21 2.43 6.47
C CYS A 43 -12.22 3.51 6.07
N SER A 44 -12.18 3.93 4.80
CA SER A 44 -12.94 5.10 4.32
C SER A 44 -14.46 4.94 4.41
N HIS A 45 -14.95 3.71 4.43
CA HIS A 45 -16.39 3.42 4.56
C HIS A 45 -16.75 2.88 5.95
N GLY A 46 -15.91 3.16 6.95
CA GLY A 46 -16.21 2.89 8.36
C GLY A 46 -15.89 1.49 8.86
N VAL A 47 -15.31 0.63 8.04
CA VAL A 47 -14.93 -0.72 8.47
C VAL A 47 -13.60 -0.65 9.23
N THR A 48 -13.62 -1.13 10.48
CA THR A 48 -12.40 -1.23 11.29
C THR A 48 -11.81 -2.63 11.13
N ILE A 49 -10.53 -2.70 10.82
CA ILE A 49 -9.84 -3.94 10.49
C ILE A 49 -8.65 -4.10 11.42
N LYS A 50 -8.44 -5.32 11.93
CA LYS A 50 -7.22 -5.62 12.66
C LYS A 50 -6.09 -5.89 11.68
N ALA A 51 -5.00 -5.10 11.76
CA ALA A 51 -3.82 -5.32 10.96
C ALA A 51 -3.02 -6.51 11.49
N ASP A 52 -2.29 -7.18 10.60
CA ASP A 52 -1.41 -8.28 10.99
C ASP A 52 -0.14 -7.76 11.65
N LYS A 53 0.38 -6.65 11.17
CA LYS A 53 1.63 -6.03 11.66
C LYS A 53 1.55 -4.51 11.56
N LEU A 54 2.40 -3.83 12.34
CA LEU A 54 2.59 -2.39 12.23
C LEU A 54 3.79 -2.09 11.33
N ALA A 55 3.67 -1.05 10.50
CA ALA A 55 4.76 -0.64 9.61
C ALA A 55 6.04 -0.33 10.37
N SER A 56 5.92 0.23 11.57
CA SER A 56 7.06 0.55 12.43
C SER A 56 7.86 -0.66 12.89
N GLU A 57 7.27 -1.85 12.82
CA GLU A 57 7.86 -3.09 13.35
C GLU A 57 8.36 -4.04 12.26
N VAL A 58 8.07 -3.76 10.97
CA VAL A 58 8.43 -4.69 9.89
C VAL A 58 9.72 -4.29 9.20
N ASP A 59 10.40 -5.31 8.68
CA ASP A 59 11.49 -5.14 7.73
C ASP A 59 10.94 -5.42 6.33
N PHE A 60 10.80 -4.36 5.52
CA PHE A 60 10.21 -4.50 4.19
C PHE A 60 11.07 -5.34 3.25
N SER A 61 12.37 -5.52 3.55
CA SER A 61 13.25 -6.30 2.69
C SER A 61 12.88 -7.78 2.59
N ILE A 62 12.09 -8.30 3.54
CA ILE A 62 11.66 -9.70 3.51
C ILE A 62 10.51 -9.95 2.53
N TYR A 63 9.88 -8.88 2.02
CA TYR A 63 8.74 -9.02 1.12
C TYR A 63 9.19 -9.03 -0.34
N ASN A 64 8.40 -9.71 -1.17
CA ASN A 64 8.60 -9.79 -2.62
C ASN A 64 7.81 -8.74 -3.37
N ALA A 65 6.73 -8.26 -2.78
CA ALA A 65 5.86 -7.23 -3.37
C ALA A 65 5.25 -6.37 -2.28
N ILE A 66 4.98 -5.10 -2.62
CA ILE A 66 4.21 -4.17 -1.79
C ILE A 66 3.00 -3.71 -2.59
N VAL A 67 1.81 -3.84 -2.01
CA VAL A 67 0.54 -3.39 -2.59
C VAL A 67 0.06 -2.16 -1.82
N VAL A 68 -0.21 -1.09 -2.54
CA VAL A 68 -0.67 0.18 -1.95
C VAL A 68 -2.08 0.48 -2.45
N PRO A 69 -3.11 0.25 -1.61
CA PRO A 69 -4.49 0.57 -1.97
C PRO A 69 -4.73 2.08 -1.98
N GLY A 70 -5.87 2.48 -2.51
CA GLY A 70 -6.28 3.88 -2.53
C GLY A 70 -7.17 4.24 -1.36
N GLY A 71 -8.09 5.16 -1.63
CA GLY A 71 -8.93 5.78 -0.62
C GLY A 71 -8.28 7.05 -0.06
N MET A 72 -9.13 8.01 0.31
CA MET A 72 -8.66 9.25 0.92
C MET A 72 -9.34 9.41 2.29
N PRO A 73 -8.62 9.80 3.33
CA PRO A 73 -7.21 10.22 3.35
C PRO A 73 -6.20 9.05 3.46
N GLY A 74 -6.60 7.81 3.22
CA GLY A 74 -5.72 6.65 3.39
C GLY A 74 -4.43 6.77 2.58
N ALA A 75 -4.53 7.13 1.30
CA ALA A 75 -3.36 7.29 0.45
C ALA A 75 -2.43 8.40 0.96
N THR A 76 -3.00 9.52 1.43
CA THR A 76 -2.21 10.60 2.02
C THR A 76 -1.48 10.12 3.28
N ASN A 77 -2.18 9.37 4.14
CA ASN A 77 -1.58 8.84 5.37
C ASN A 77 -0.42 7.87 5.06
N ILE A 78 -0.58 7.02 4.06
CA ILE A 78 0.49 6.12 3.61
C ILE A 78 1.66 6.93 3.05
N SER A 79 1.39 7.95 2.24
CA SER A 79 2.41 8.80 1.64
C SER A 79 3.26 9.55 2.68
N GLN A 80 2.72 9.79 3.86
CA GLN A 80 3.41 10.48 4.95
C GLN A 80 4.21 9.55 5.86
N ASP A 81 4.09 8.24 5.70
CA ASP A 81 4.82 7.29 6.54
C ASP A 81 6.20 7.03 5.97
N GLU A 82 7.23 7.48 6.68
CA GLU A 82 8.62 7.36 6.23
C GLU A 82 9.06 5.92 6.02
N LYS A 83 8.64 5.01 6.89
CA LYS A 83 9.06 3.62 6.81
C LYS A 83 8.53 2.94 5.54
N VAL A 84 7.26 3.17 5.23
CA VAL A 84 6.65 2.65 4.00
C VAL A 84 7.30 3.31 2.77
N VAL A 85 7.46 4.62 2.78
CA VAL A 85 8.06 5.34 1.65
C VAL A 85 9.50 4.86 1.41
N ASN A 86 10.28 4.69 2.46
CA ASN A 86 11.65 4.17 2.32
C ASN A 86 11.64 2.73 1.80
N GLY A 87 10.70 1.90 2.22
CA GLY A 87 10.51 0.56 1.70
C GLY A 87 10.18 0.56 0.21
N LEU A 88 9.29 1.45 -0.22
CA LEU A 88 8.93 1.60 -1.63
C LEU A 88 10.12 2.07 -2.47
N LYS A 89 10.90 3.03 -1.96
CA LYS A 89 12.10 3.50 -2.64
C LYS A 89 13.13 2.38 -2.82
N ALA A 90 13.33 1.57 -1.79
CA ALA A 90 14.23 0.43 -1.86
C ALA A 90 13.74 -0.60 -2.89
N PHE A 91 12.43 -0.88 -2.92
CA PHE A 91 11.83 -1.79 -3.89
C PHE A 91 12.02 -1.30 -5.32
N ALA A 92 11.75 -0.01 -5.56
CA ALA A 92 11.93 0.58 -6.89
C ALA A 92 13.40 0.46 -7.35
N LYS A 93 14.33 0.76 -6.47
CA LYS A 93 15.77 0.67 -6.76
C LYS A 93 16.21 -0.76 -7.07
N GLN A 94 15.62 -1.74 -6.41
CA GLN A 94 15.96 -3.16 -6.57
C GLN A 94 15.16 -3.85 -7.69
N GLY A 95 14.25 -3.13 -8.34
CA GLY A 95 13.39 -3.71 -9.38
C GLY A 95 12.34 -4.67 -8.85
N LYS A 96 11.99 -4.59 -7.56
CA LYS A 96 10.94 -5.40 -6.97
C LYS A 96 9.55 -4.87 -7.31
N LEU A 97 8.54 -5.72 -7.17
CA LEU A 97 7.18 -5.40 -7.56
C LEU A 97 6.50 -4.45 -6.58
N ILE A 98 5.96 -3.36 -7.13
CA ILE A 98 5.07 -2.43 -6.44
C ILE A 98 3.76 -2.39 -7.22
N ALA A 99 2.63 -2.59 -6.54
CA ALA A 99 1.31 -2.47 -7.12
C ALA A 99 0.52 -1.38 -6.38
N SER A 100 -0.20 -0.56 -7.11
CA SER A 100 -1.04 0.48 -6.50
C SER A 100 -2.28 0.72 -7.35
N ILE A 101 -3.31 1.29 -6.72
CA ILE A 101 -4.60 1.50 -7.39
C ILE A 101 -5.26 2.80 -6.91
N CYS A 102 -6.15 3.33 -7.74
CA CYS A 102 -7.02 4.46 -7.47
C CYS A 102 -6.22 5.75 -7.23
N ALA A 103 -6.24 6.32 -6.04
CA ALA A 103 -5.51 7.56 -5.73
C ALA A 103 -4.00 7.32 -5.54
N SER A 104 -3.59 6.13 -5.15
CA SER A 104 -2.22 5.88 -4.71
C SER A 104 -1.14 5.98 -5.79
N PRO A 105 -1.38 5.63 -7.07
CA PRO A 105 -0.37 5.90 -8.08
C PRO A 105 0.07 7.36 -8.12
N ALA A 106 -0.85 8.29 -7.92
CA ALA A 106 -0.53 9.72 -7.86
C ALA A 106 -0.06 10.15 -6.47
N VAL A 107 -0.87 9.88 -5.45
CA VAL A 107 -0.67 10.44 -4.10
C VAL A 107 0.52 9.80 -3.38
N VAL A 108 0.85 8.56 -3.70
CA VAL A 108 1.98 7.86 -3.09
C VAL A 108 3.15 7.72 -4.07
N LEU A 109 2.95 7.06 -5.21
CA LEU A 109 4.06 6.73 -6.09
C LEU A 109 4.61 7.93 -6.84
N ALA A 110 3.77 8.70 -7.54
CA ALA A 110 4.22 9.86 -8.30
C ALA A 110 4.79 10.93 -7.37
N LYS A 111 4.16 11.15 -6.23
CA LYS A 111 4.62 12.14 -5.25
C LYS A 111 6.05 11.88 -4.79
N HIS A 112 6.45 10.63 -4.66
CA HIS A 112 7.79 10.25 -4.21
C HIS A 112 8.70 9.82 -5.36
N ASN A 113 8.34 10.14 -6.60
CA ASN A 113 9.14 9.87 -7.80
C ASN A 113 9.41 8.38 -8.02
N LEU A 114 8.41 7.53 -7.75
CA LEU A 114 8.55 6.08 -7.82
C LEU A 114 8.07 5.46 -9.13
N ILE A 115 7.41 6.24 -10.00
CA ILE A 115 6.91 5.74 -11.28
C ILE A 115 8.01 5.73 -12.36
N GLY A 116 8.89 6.72 -12.35
CA GLY A 116 9.92 6.87 -13.36
C GLY A 116 9.30 7.08 -14.75
N ASN A 117 9.75 6.30 -15.73
CA ASN A 117 9.21 6.35 -17.10
C ASN A 117 8.19 5.25 -17.39
N LYS A 118 7.67 4.58 -16.36
CA LYS A 118 6.62 3.56 -16.51
C LYS A 118 5.26 4.23 -16.74
N LYS A 119 4.39 3.54 -17.49
CA LYS A 119 3.02 4.00 -17.68
C LYS A 119 2.24 3.81 -16.39
N ALA A 120 1.45 4.81 -16.01
CA ALA A 120 0.63 4.78 -14.81
C ALA A 120 -0.67 5.54 -15.05
N THR A 121 -1.69 5.18 -14.28
CA THR A 121 -2.97 5.88 -14.25
C THR A 121 -3.44 5.98 -12.80
N CYS A 122 -4.46 6.78 -12.55
CA CYS A 122 -4.98 6.95 -11.19
C CYS A 122 -6.45 7.39 -11.23
N TYR A 123 -7.04 7.53 -10.05
CA TYR A 123 -8.37 8.12 -9.94
C TYR A 123 -8.37 9.52 -10.58
N PRO A 124 -9.34 9.86 -11.44
CA PRO A 124 -9.26 11.08 -12.27
C PRO A 124 -9.01 12.39 -11.52
N ALA A 125 -9.56 12.53 -10.31
CA ALA A 125 -9.37 13.73 -9.50
C ALA A 125 -7.93 13.93 -9.04
N GLN A 126 -7.08 12.91 -9.14
CA GLN A 126 -5.69 12.93 -8.67
C GLN A 126 -4.66 12.99 -9.80
N GLU A 127 -5.08 13.06 -11.04
CA GLU A 127 -4.16 12.95 -12.19
C GLU A 127 -3.17 14.11 -12.33
N HIS A 128 -3.39 15.21 -11.62
CA HIS A 128 -2.49 16.36 -11.61
C HIS A 128 -1.44 16.34 -10.49
N GLN A 129 -1.39 15.29 -9.70
CA GLN A 129 -0.49 15.16 -8.55
C GLN A 129 0.94 14.76 -8.96
#